data_3f6321c6aaebdd2aa1549d8d57902303
#
_entry.id   3f6321c6aaebdd2aa1549d8d57902303
#
_cell.length_a   1.000
_cell.length_b   1.000
_cell.length_c   1.000
_cell.angle_alpha   90.00
_cell.angle_beta   90.00
_cell.angle_gamma   90.00
#
_symmetry.space_group_name_H-M   'P 1'
#
loop_
_entity.id
_entity.type
_entity.pdbx_description
1 polymer ?
#
loop_
_entity_poly.entity_id
_entity_poly.type
_entity_poly.pdbx_seq_one_letter_code
_entity_poly.pdbx_strand_id
1 'polypeptide(L)'
;MKLVNDLNCCSKDAQDMLLTHLDCMRPAHAFLGTTNLDLSSLTERFQTRFQSVRLQPPENEALAAFLARRWGAPIGITRQIADGAKGNVRAALADLEMWMG
;
A
#
# COMPACT_ATOMS: atom_id res chain seq x y z
N MET A 1 0.06 -14.59 -11.29
CA MET A 1 0.53 -13.74 -10.18
C MET A 1 -0.34 -14.00 -8.95
N LYS A 2 0.27 -14.08 -7.80
CA LYS A 2 -0.46 -14.21 -6.53
C LYS A 2 -0.23 -12.97 -5.69
N LEU A 3 -1.28 -12.47 -5.06
CA LEU A 3 -1.24 -11.30 -4.19
C LEU A 3 -1.67 -11.69 -2.78
N VAL A 4 -0.84 -11.36 -1.80
CA VAL A 4 -1.16 -11.54 -0.39
C VAL A 4 -1.03 -10.19 0.31
N ASN A 5 -2.15 -9.71 0.87
CA ASN A 5 -2.18 -8.45 1.61
C ASN A 5 -1.84 -8.69 3.08
N ASP A 6 -1.22 -7.69 3.69
CA ASP A 6 -0.94 -7.66 5.13
C ASP A 6 -0.11 -8.86 5.59
N LEU A 7 1.07 -9.05 4.97
CA LEU A 7 2.01 -10.09 5.37
C LEU A 7 2.38 -10.03 6.85
N ASN A 8 2.30 -8.83 7.45
CA ASN A 8 2.55 -8.64 8.87
C ASN A 8 1.57 -9.38 9.77
N CYS A 9 0.42 -9.82 9.25
CA CYS A 9 -0.54 -10.63 9.98
C CYS A 9 -0.21 -12.13 9.93
N CYS A 10 0.78 -12.54 9.13
CA CYS A 10 1.18 -13.93 9.03
C CYS A 10 1.99 -14.36 10.25
N SER A 11 1.63 -15.49 10.85
CA SER A 11 2.43 -16.11 11.87
C SER A 11 3.75 -16.64 11.28
N LYS A 12 4.71 -16.98 12.14
CA LYS A 12 5.97 -17.57 11.68
C LYS A 12 5.73 -18.86 10.88
N ASP A 13 4.79 -19.69 11.33
CA ASP A 13 4.46 -20.93 10.62
C ASP A 13 3.85 -20.66 9.25
N ALA A 14 2.98 -19.66 9.15
CA ALA A 14 2.41 -19.26 7.86
C ALA A 14 3.48 -18.74 6.91
N GLN A 15 4.45 -17.98 7.42
CA GLN A 15 5.58 -17.50 6.63
C GLN A 15 6.42 -18.65 6.10
N ASP A 16 6.68 -19.66 6.92
CA ASP A 16 7.44 -20.86 6.52
C ASP A 16 6.70 -21.66 5.44
N MET A 17 5.39 -21.77 5.55
CA MET A 17 4.56 -22.39 4.50
C MET A 17 4.66 -21.63 3.18
N LEU A 18 4.59 -20.31 3.23
CA LEU A 18 4.72 -19.47 2.05
C LEU A 18 6.11 -19.59 1.41
N LEU A 19 7.16 -19.69 2.23
CA LEU A 19 8.53 -19.93 1.73
C LEU A 19 8.60 -21.21 0.92
N THR A 20 8.03 -22.30 1.43
CA THR A 20 7.98 -23.57 0.73
C THR A 20 7.26 -23.44 -0.62
N HIS A 21 6.14 -22.72 -0.61
CA HIS A 21 5.39 -22.47 -1.84
C HIS A 21 6.19 -21.66 -2.85
N LEU A 22 6.90 -20.61 -2.38
CA LEU A 22 7.73 -19.77 -3.23
C LEU A 22 8.88 -20.56 -3.86
N ASP A 23 9.49 -21.46 -3.11
CA ASP A 23 10.58 -22.32 -3.62
C ASP A 23 10.11 -23.27 -4.73
N CYS A 24 8.82 -23.63 -4.72
CA CYS A 24 8.22 -24.52 -5.72
C CYS A 24 7.57 -23.76 -6.88
N MET A 25 7.57 -22.42 -6.84
CA MET A 25 6.95 -21.63 -7.92
C MET A 25 7.73 -21.73 -9.22
N ARG A 26 6.98 -21.80 -10.31
CA ARG A 26 7.58 -21.75 -11.65
C ARG A 26 8.10 -20.34 -11.95
N PRO A 27 9.18 -20.21 -12.76
CA PRO A 27 9.74 -18.88 -13.08
C PRO A 27 8.75 -17.92 -13.74
N ALA A 28 7.71 -18.44 -14.40
CA ALA A 28 6.69 -17.62 -15.06
C ALA A 28 5.67 -17.01 -14.08
N HIS A 29 5.67 -17.45 -12.81
CA HIS A 29 4.73 -16.94 -11.81
C HIS A 29 5.39 -15.85 -10.96
N ALA A 30 4.58 -14.89 -10.55
CA ALA A 30 5.01 -13.81 -9.65
C ALA A 30 4.19 -13.85 -8.36
N PHE A 31 4.82 -13.46 -7.26
CA PHE A 31 4.19 -13.33 -5.96
C PHE A 31 4.38 -11.88 -5.48
N LEU A 32 3.28 -11.25 -5.08
CA LEU A 32 3.30 -9.88 -4.57
C LEU A 32 2.71 -9.89 -3.17
N GLY A 33 3.46 -9.36 -2.21
CA GLY A 33 3.00 -9.22 -0.85
C GLY A 33 2.99 -7.78 -0.40
N THR A 34 2.06 -7.42 0.47
CA THR A 34 2.00 -6.08 1.07
C THR A 34 2.12 -6.17 2.58
N THR A 35 2.67 -5.13 3.19
CA THR A 35 2.74 -5.00 4.64
C THR A 35 2.64 -3.54 5.05
N ASN A 36 1.96 -3.28 6.15
CA ASN A 36 1.84 -1.94 6.73
C ASN A 36 2.94 -1.65 7.76
N LEU A 37 3.63 -2.69 8.23
CA LEU A 37 4.64 -2.57 9.26
C LEU A 37 6.03 -2.66 8.65
N ASP A 38 7.03 -2.34 9.47
CA ASP A 38 8.41 -2.55 9.10
C ASP A 38 8.66 -4.03 8.80
N LEU A 39 9.57 -4.30 7.87
CA LEU A 39 9.94 -5.66 7.49
C LEU A 39 10.47 -6.48 8.66
N SER A 40 10.88 -5.83 9.76
CA SER A 40 11.34 -6.52 10.97
C SER A 40 10.29 -7.45 11.57
N SER A 41 8.99 -7.27 11.25
CA SER A 41 7.92 -8.17 11.67
C SER A 41 7.92 -9.50 10.93
N LEU A 42 8.66 -9.60 9.85
CA LEU A 42 8.80 -10.81 9.04
C LEU A 42 10.12 -11.51 9.39
N THR A 43 10.16 -12.84 9.24
CA THR A 43 11.41 -13.57 9.46
C THR A 43 12.46 -13.17 8.43
N GLU A 44 13.72 -13.26 8.82
CA GLU A 44 14.83 -12.91 7.92
C GLU A 44 14.83 -13.79 6.66
N ARG A 45 14.57 -15.07 6.80
CA ARG A 45 14.46 -15.98 5.66
C ARG A 45 13.38 -15.56 4.69
N PHE A 46 12.24 -15.10 5.21
CA PHE A 46 11.14 -14.63 4.40
C PHE A 46 11.51 -13.35 3.66
N GLN A 47 12.14 -12.41 4.36
CA GLN A 47 12.57 -11.13 3.76
C GLN A 47 13.53 -11.33 2.59
N THR A 48 14.45 -12.28 2.69
CA THR A 48 15.47 -12.50 1.64
C THR A 48 14.89 -13.02 0.33
N ARG A 49 13.65 -13.52 0.34
CA ARG A 49 12.98 -14.02 -0.87
C ARG A 49 12.31 -12.92 -1.70
N PHE A 50 12.28 -11.69 -1.18
CA PHE A 50 11.56 -10.60 -1.83
C PHE A 50 12.48 -9.45 -2.14
N GLN A 51 12.15 -8.75 -3.22
CA GLN A 51 12.66 -7.41 -3.48
C GLN A 51 11.65 -6.44 -2.88
N SER A 52 12.11 -5.63 -1.93
CA SER A 52 11.24 -4.70 -1.21
C SER A 52 11.12 -3.38 -1.95
N VAL A 53 9.89 -2.89 -2.04
CA VAL A 53 9.61 -1.55 -2.53
C VAL A 53 8.85 -0.81 -1.44
N ARG A 54 9.43 0.27 -0.94
CA ARG A 54 8.79 1.09 0.10
C ARG A 54 8.05 2.24 -0.55
N LEU A 55 6.74 2.28 -0.32
CA LEU A 55 5.91 3.38 -0.78
C LEU A 55 5.85 4.46 0.29
N GLN A 56 6.13 5.69 -0.12
CA GLN A 56 6.03 6.84 0.76
C GLN A 56 4.65 7.46 0.66
N PRO A 57 4.13 8.06 1.75
CA PRO A 57 2.91 8.85 1.65
C PRO A 57 3.10 9.98 0.64
N PRO A 58 2.07 10.31 -0.17
CA PRO A 58 2.18 11.41 -1.11
C PRO A 58 2.27 12.75 -0.39
N GLU A 59 2.94 13.72 -1.02
CA GLU A 59 2.94 15.09 -0.55
C GLU A 59 1.54 15.70 -0.71
N ASN A 60 1.20 16.66 0.15
CA ASN A 60 -0.12 17.29 0.13
C ASN A 60 -0.45 17.91 -1.22
N GLU A 61 0.51 18.62 -1.84
CA GLU A 61 0.29 19.23 -3.16
C GLU A 61 0.07 18.18 -4.25
N ALA A 62 0.82 17.08 -4.22
CA ALA A 62 0.66 15.99 -5.19
C ALA A 62 -0.71 15.32 -5.04
N LEU A 63 -1.13 15.09 -3.79
CA LEU A 63 -2.44 14.51 -3.50
C LEU A 63 -3.56 15.44 -3.94
N ALA A 64 -3.45 16.73 -3.64
CA ALA A 64 -4.45 17.73 -4.04
C ALA A 64 -4.59 17.80 -5.55
N ALA A 65 -3.47 17.81 -6.29
CA ALA A 65 -3.48 17.83 -7.75
C ALA A 65 -4.11 16.56 -8.33
N PHE A 66 -3.82 15.41 -7.74
CA PHE A 66 -4.40 14.14 -8.17
C PHE A 66 -5.93 14.14 -8.00
N LEU A 67 -6.41 14.58 -6.84
CA LEU A 67 -7.85 14.64 -6.56
C LEU A 67 -8.56 15.61 -7.50
N ALA A 68 -7.97 16.78 -7.72
CA ALA A 68 -8.55 17.77 -8.62
C ALA A 68 -8.66 17.25 -10.06
N ARG A 69 -7.62 16.59 -10.54
CA ARG A 69 -7.57 16.06 -11.91
C ARG A 69 -8.51 14.88 -12.08
N ARG A 70 -8.57 13.99 -11.12
CA ARG A 70 -9.32 12.73 -11.23
C ARG A 70 -10.83 12.93 -11.10
N TRP A 71 -11.27 13.85 -10.24
CA TRP A 71 -12.68 14.08 -9.97
C TRP A 71 -13.18 15.46 -10.38
N GLY A 72 -12.32 16.29 -10.93
CA GLY A 72 -12.71 17.63 -11.39
C GLY A 72 -13.08 18.59 -10.27
N ALA A 73 -12.65 18.33 -9.04
CA ALA A 73 -12.93 19.20 -7.90
C ALA A 73 -12.03 20.45 -7.94
N PRO A 74 -12.50 21.59 -7.39
CA PRO A 74 -11.67 22.79 -7.32
C PRO A 74 -10.40 22.56 -6.49
N ILE A 75 -9.27 23.07 -6.95
CA ILE A 75 -7.97 22.86 -6.30
C ILE A 75 -7.94 23.40 -4.86
N GLY A 76 -8.65 24.48 -4.57
CA GLY A 76 -8.74 25.02 -3.23
C GLY A 76 -9.37 24.03 -2.23
N ILE A 77 -10.38 23.30 -2.69
CA ILE A 77 -11.05 22.27 -1.88
C ILE A 77 -10.14 21.05 -1.71
N THR A 78 -9.52 20.60 -2.78
CA THR A 78 -8.64 19.42 -2.72
C THR A 78 -7.40 19.68 -1.87
N ARG A 79 -6.89 20.91 -1.84
CA ARG A 79 -5.79 21.29 -0.95
C ARG A 79 -6.20 21.18 0.52
N GLN A 80 -7.37 21.66 0.87
CA GLN A 80 -7.88 21.55 2.25
C GLN A 80 -8.04 20.08 2.65
N ILE A 81 -8.60 19.27 1.75
CA ILE A 81 -8.76 17.83 1.99
C ILE A 81 -7.41 17.15 2.17
N ALA A 82 -6.46 17.43 1.29
CA ALA A 82 -5.12 16.84 1.35
C ALA A 82 -4.39 17.23 2.63
N ASP A 83 -4.47 18.50 3.04
CA ASP A 83 -3.84 18.99 4.27
C ASP A 83 -4.42 18.29 5.51
N GLY A 84 -5.72 18.06 5.53
CA GLY A 84 -6.37 17.34 6.62
C GLY A 84 -6.07 15.84 6.65
N ALA A 85 -5.83 15.26 5.51
CA ALA A 85 -5.59 13.82 5.39
C ALA A 85 -4.16 13.40 5.78
N LYS A 86 -3.20 14.31 5.75
CA LYS A 86 -1.80 14.09 6.18
C LYS A 86 -1.17 12.86 5.53
N GLY A 87 -1.31 12.75 4.21
CA GLY A 87 -0.75 11.63 3.44
C GLY A 87 -1.61 10.39 3.39
N ASN A 88 -2.74 10.36 4.07
CA ASN A 88 -3.67 9.22 4.04
C ASN A 88 -4.66 9.39 2.88
N VAL A 89 -4.37 8.71 1.76
CA VAL A 89 -5.18 8.81 0.54
C VAL A 89 -6.61 8.35 0.77
N ARG A 90 -6.81 7.30 1.55
CA ARG A 90 -8.15 6.76 1.84
C ARG A 90 -9.01 7.79 2.57
N ALA A 91 -8.43 8.46 3.57
CA ALA A 91 -9.12 9.53 4.29
C ALA A 91 -9.46 10.70 3.36
N ALA A 92 -8.53 11.07 2.48
CA ALA A 92 -8.75 12.13 1.51
C ALA A 92 -9.90 11.80 0.55
N LEU A 93 -9.96 10.57 0.08
CA LEU A 93 -11.04 10.11 -0.80
C LEU A 93 -12.39 10.14 -0.10
N ALA A 94 -12.44 9.71 1.17
CA ALA A 94 -13.66 9.75 1.96
C ALA A 94 -14.15 11.19 2.15
N ASP A 95 -13.25 12.11 2.47
CA ASP A 95 -13.58 13.53 2.64
C ASP A 95 -14.07 14.15 1.33
N LEU A 96 -13.45 13.79 0.21
CA LEU A 96 -13.87 14.27 -1.10
C LEU A 96 -15.27 13.76 -1.46
N GLU A 97 -15.56 12.50 -1.19
CA GLU A 97 -16.90 11.95 -1.38
C GLU A 97 -17.94 12.71 -0.58
N MET A 98 -17.65 13.00 0.68
CA MET A 98 -18.57 13.77 1.52
C MET A 98 -18.79 15.17 0.97
N TRP A 99 -17.74 15.81 0.46
CA TRP A 99 -17.85 17.15 -0.14
C TRP A 99 -18.67 17.13 -1.43
N MET A 100 -18.50 16.09 -2.25
CA MET A 100 -19.20 15.96 -3.55
C MET A 100 -20.64 15.47 -3.40
N GLY A 101 -20.89 14.69 -2.38
CA GLY A 101 -22.18 14.06 -2.13
C GLY A 101 -23.14 14.94 -1.42
#